data_982b5c350cb9afd7c628534d6354c17a
#
_entry.id   982b5c350cb9afd7c628534d6354c17a
#
_cell.length_a   1.000
_cell.length_b   1.000
_cell.length_c   1.000
_cell.angle_alpha   90.00
_cell.angle_beta   90.00
_cell.angle_gamma   90.00
#
_symmetry.space_group_name_H-M   'P 1'
#
loop_
_entity.id
_entity.type
_entity.pdbx_description
1 polymer ?
#
loop_
_entity_poly.entity_id
_entity_poly.type
_entity_poly.pdbx_seq_one_letter_code
_entity_poly.pdbx_strand_id
1 'polypeptide(L)'
;MSYKDEWLVIEANDDIDETEHREPSEEFLFYRAVANGEVDVVRKNCEQDRFMDTDGVGVLSRDPVTNLKYHFVVTTAMVTRMCRQYGMELEQAFRISDFYIQKLDDIHTVEESKHLHDEMEMDYAEKMRRYHHNKTNSKHINACKDNFYSHSKDRTTLA
;
A
#
# COMPACT_ATOMS: atom_id res chain seq x y z
N MET A 1 -31.99 -15.92 14.16
CA MET A 1 -30.61 -16.18 14.62
C MET A 1 -29.84 -14.90 14.44
N SER A 2 -29.09 -14.43 15.45
CA SER A 2 -28.26 -13.23 15.29
C SER A 2 -26.97 -13.59 14.56
N TYR A 3 -26.28 -12.60 13.97
CA TYR A 3 -24.95 -12.82 13.36
C TYR A 3 -23.93 -13.40 14.37
N LYS A 4 -24.09 -13.07 15.65
CA LYS A 4 -23.26 -13.64 16.71
C LYS A 4 -23.53 -15.14 16.90
N ASP A 5 -24.79 -15.56 16.83
CA ASP A 5 -25.14 -16.97 16.96
C ASP A 5 -24.63 -17.79 15.75
N GLU A 6 -24.73 -17.20 14.54
CA GLU A 6 -24.17 -17.79 13.32
C GLU A 6 -22.64 -17.94 13.42
N TRP A 7 -21.96 -16.92 13.93
CA TRP A 7 -20.50 -16.99 14.14
C TRP A 7 -20.11 -18.08 15.12
N LEU A 8 -20.82 -18.21 16.24
CA LEU A 8 -20.54 -19.27 17.23
C LEU A 8 -20.72 -20.69 16.66
N VAL A 9 -21.66 -20.87 15.72
CA VAL A 9 -21.84 -22.15 15.02
C VAL A 9 -20.66 -22.43 14.09
N ILE A 10 -20.16 -21.42 13.38
CA ILE A 10 -18.99 -21.54 12.50
C ILE A 10 -17.76 -21.88 13.37
N GLU A 11 -17.50 -21.11 14.43
CA GLU A 11 -16.37 -21.29 15.33
C GLU A 11 -16.36 -22.68 16.01
N ALA A 12 -17.55 -23.21 16.33
CA ALA A 12 -17.68 -24.56 16.90
C ALA A 12 -17.46 -25.69 15.87
N ASN A 13 -17.51 -25.40 14.57
CA ASN A 13 -17.31 -26.34 13.48
C ASN A 13 -15.95 -26.15 12.76
N ASP A 14 -15.03 -25.39 13.34
CA ASP A 14 -13.73 -25.02 12.74
C ASP A 14 -12.81 -26.21 12.39
N ASP A 15 -13.18 -27.44 12.76
CA ASP A 15 -12.49 -28.65 12.29
C ASP A 15 -12.71 -28.97 10.78
N ILE A 16 -13.48 -28.11 10.04
CA ILE A 16 -13.96 -28.47 8.69
C ILE A 16 -13.30 -27.62 7.58
N ASP A 17 -12.72 -26.47 7.88
CA ASP A 17 -12.15 -25.59 6.83
C ASP A 17 -10.81 -25.00 7.29
N GLU A 18 -9.76 -25.83 7.23
CA GLU A 18 -8.36 -25.40 7.44
C GLU A 18 -7.88 -24.56 6.25
N THR A 19 -8.42 -23.36 6.06
CA THR A 19 -7.76 -22.38 5.21
C THR A 19 -6.58 -21.82 5.99
N GLU A 20 -5.41 -22.41 5.78
CA GLU A 20 -4.16 -21.88 6.34
C GLU A 20 -3.90 -20.50 5.71
N HIS A 21 -4.15 -19.43 6.47
CA HIS A 21 -3.93 -18.08 6.01
C HIS A 21 -2.43 -17.79 5.88
N ARG A 22 -2.07 -16.99 4.87
CA ARG A 22 -0.69 -16.49 4.70
C ARG A 22 -0.21 -15.77 5.96
N GLU A 23 1.08 -15.89 6.21
CA GLU A 23 1.71 -15.13 7.27
C GLU A 23 1.55 -13.62 7.02
N PRO A 24 0.97 -12.85 7.95
CA PRO A 24 0.79 -11.41 7.80
C PRO A 24 2.09 -10.65 7.51
N SER A 25 3.23 -11.23 7.88
CA SER A 25 4.56 -10.67 7.62
C SER A 25 4.86 -10.45 6.14
N GLU A 26 4.41 -11.34 5.25
CA GLU A 26 4.62 -11.23 3.80
C GLU A 26 3.86 -10.04 3.22
N GLU A 27 2.60 -9.88 3.60
CA GLU A 27 1.79 -8.73 3.19
C GLU A 27 2.40 -7.41 3.68
N PHE A 28 2.83 -7.35 4.94
CA PHE A 28 3.47 -6.16 5.50
C PHE A 28 4.79 -5.82 4.82
N LEU A 29 5.58 -6.82 4.40
CA LEU A 29 6.80 -6.60 3.62
C LEU A 29 6.48 -5.94 2.28
N PHE A 30 5.42 -6.39 1.61
CA PHE A 30 4.98 -5.81 0.35
C PHE A 30 4.47 -4.37 0.53
N TYR A 31 3.57 -4.10 1.48
CA TYR A 31 3.10 -2.73 1.75
C TYR A 31 4.25 -1.79 2.13
N ARG A 32 5.27 -2.30 2.81
CA ARG A 32 6.47 -1.55 3.11
C ARG A 32 7.28 -1.23 1.86
N ALA A 33 7.39 -2.16 0.91
CA ALA A 33 8.06 -1.90 -0.36
C ALA A 33 7.36 -0.80 -1.14
N VAL A 34 6.02 -0.79 -1.19
CA VAL A 34 5.23 0.30 -1.77
C VAL A 34 5.53 1.63 -1.07
N ALA A 35 5.47 1.65 0.27
CA ALA A 35 5.69 2.85 1.07
C ALA A 35 7.13 3.38 1.03
N ASN A 36 8.11 2.52 0.78
CA ASN A 36 9.49 2.91 0.52
C ASN A 36 9.72 3.44 -0.91
N GLY A 37 8.76 3.25 -1.82
CA GLY A 37 8.91 3.59 -3.23
C GLY A 37 9.82 2.63 -4.00
N GLU A 38 9.86 1.37 -3.60
CA GLU A 38 10.64 0.29 -4.22
C GLU A 38 9.92 -0.20 -5.50
N VAL A 39 9.82 0.69 -6.48
CA VAL A 39 9.01 0.52 -7.70
C VAL A 39 9.33 -0.78 -8.44
N ASP A 40 10.59 -1.20 -8.48
CA ASP A 40 10.98 -2.43 -9.19
C ASP A 40 10.49 -3.69 -8.46
N VAL A 41 10.44 -3.66 -7.13
CA VAL A 41 9.86 -4.74 -6.32
C VAL A 41 8.36 -4.84 -6.55
N VAL A 42 7.67 -3.69 -6.53
CA VAL A 42 6.21 -3.62 -6.76
C VAL A 42 5.88 -4.09 -8.18
N ARG A 43 6.61 -3.63 -9.19
CA ARG A 43 6.44 -4.07 -10.59
C ARG A 43 6.57 -5.57 -10.73
N LYS A 44 7.60 -6.16 -10.14
CA LYS A 44 7.80 -7.61 -10.15
C LYS A 44 6.65 -8.38 -9.50
N ASN A 45 6.08 -7.84 -8.42
CA ASN A 45 4.90 -8.41 -7.76
C ASN A 45 3.69 -8.41 -8.70
N CYS A 46 3.42 -7.29 -9.38
CA CYS A 46 2.36 -7.18 -10.41
C CYS A 46 2.58 -8.17 -11.57
N GLU A 47 3.80 -8.29 -12.08
CA GLU A 47 4.15 -9.23 -13.16
C GLU A 47 4.00 -10.71 -12.76
N GLN A 48 4.07 -11.02 -11.47
CA GLN A 48 3.88 -12.36 -10.92
C GLN A 48 2.43 -12.68 -10.58
N ASP A 49 1.48 -11.80 -10.90
CA ASP A 49 0.06 -11.95 -10.63
C ASP A 49 -0.29 -12.26 -9.15
N ARG A 50 0.51 -11.73 -8.23
CA ARG A 50 0.39 -12.03 -6.79
C ARG A 50 -0.99 -11.68 -6.21
N PHE A 51 -1.64 -10.65 -6.74
CA PHE A 51 -3.01 -10.30 -6.35
C PHE A 51 -4.04 -11.38 -6.72
N MET A 52 -3.77 -12.12 -7.80
CA MET A 52 -4.65 -13.20 -8.29
C MET A 52 -4.43 -14.52 -7.56
N ASP A 53 -3.34 -14.63 -6.80
CA ASP A 53 -3.03 -15.82 -6.02
C ASP A 53 -3.95 -15.89 -4.80
N THR A 54 -4.87 -16.84 -4.79
CA THR A 54 -5.88 -17.02 -3.74
C THR A 54 -5.43 -17.95 -2.62
N ASP A 55 -4.26 -18.56 -2.74
CA ASP A 55 -3.74 -19.49 -1.71
C ASP A 55 -3.44 -18.71 -0.42
N GLY A 56 -4.04 -19.16 0.67
CA GLY A 56 -3.91 -18.52 1.98
C GLY A 56 -4.61 -17.17 2.10
N VAL A 57 -5.55 -16.85 1.21
CA VAL A 57 -6.37 -15.64 1.24
C VAL A 57 -7.82 -16.02 1.51
N GLY A 58 -8.46 -15.36 2.48
CA GLY A 58 -9.84 -15.65 2.83
C GLY A 58 -10.83 -15.37 1.70
N VAL A 59 -11.88 -16.19 1.60
CA VAL A 59 -12.97 -15.97 0.63
C VAL A 59 -13.97 -14.98 1.21
N LEU A 60 -14.00 -13.77 0.69
CA LEU A 60 -14.87 -12.67 1.15
C LEU A 60 -16.20 -12.60 0.40
N SER A 61 -16.29 -13.26 -0.77
CA SER A 61 -17.51 -13.36 -1.57
C SER A 61 -17.50 -14.64 -2.42
N ARG A 62 -18.68 -15.19 -2.68
CA ARG A 62 -18.86 -16.31 -3.62
C ARG A 62 -18.70 -15.91 -5.08
N ASP A 63 -18.94 -14.62 -5.39
CA ASP A 63 -18.71 -14.07 -6.72
C ASP A 63 -17.24 -13.65 -6.86
N PRO A 64 -16.49 -14.19 -7.85
CA PRO A 64 -15.05 -13.94 -7.97
C PRO A 64 -14.69 -12.46 -8.14
N VAL A 65 -15.46 -11.70 -8.90
CA VAL A 65 -15.20 -10.26 -9.11
C VAL A 65 -15.45 -9.48 -7.83
N THR A 66 -16.54 -9.77 -7.14
CA THR A 66 -16.86 -9.15 -5.84
C THR A 66 -15.81 -9.52 -4.78
N ASN A 67 -15.33 -10.77 -4.79
CA ASN A 67 -14.26 -11.21 -3.89
C ASN A 67 -12.99 -10.37 -4.09
N LEU A 68 -12.55 -10.18 -5.33
CA LEU A 68 -11.41 -9.34 -5.65
C LEU A 68 -11.62 -7.86 -5.31
N LYS A 69 -12.84 -7.33 -5.50
CA LYS A 69 -13.18 -5.97 -5.08
C LYS A 69 -13.01 -5.77 -3.56
N TYR A 70 -13.43 -6.74 -2.76
CA TYR A 70 -13.25 -6.66 -1.30
C TYR A 70 -11.76 -6.71 -0.91
N HIS A 71 -10.99 -7.62 -1.49
CA HIS A 71 -9.54 -7.66 -1.27
C HIS A 71 -8.85 -6.38 -1.73
N PHE A 72 -9.26 -5.82 -2.87
CA PHE A 72 -8.76 -4.54 -3.36
C PHE A 72 -8.98 -3.40 -2.34
N VAL A 73 -10.17 -3.30 -1.75
CA VAL A 73 -10.47 -2.28 -0.72
C VAL A 73 -9.56 -2.47 0.50
N VAL A 74 -9.37 -3.71 0.95
CA VAL A 74 -8.48 -4.02 2.09
C VAL A 74 -7.04 -3.61 1.75
N THR A 75 -6.51 -4.04 0.61
CA THR A 75 -5.15 -3.71 0.16
C THR A 75 -4.97 -2.20 0.03
N THR A 76 -5.89 -1.50 -0.65
CA THR A 76 -5.83 -0.04 -0.81
C THR A 76 -5.80 0.66 0.55
N ALA A 77 -6.62 0.21 1.51
CA ALA A 77 -6.65 0.77 2.84
C ALA A 77 -5.33 0.56 3.60
N MET A 78 -4.71 -0.60 3.46
CA MET A 78 -3.42 -0.92 4.10
C MET A 78 -2.27 -0.13 3.47
N VAL A 79 -2.17 -0.11 2.14
CA VAL A 79 -1.18 0.66 1.39
C VAL A 79 -1.27 2.15 1.74
N THR A 80 -2.47 2.72 1.74
CA THR A 80 -2.72 4.12 2.09
C THR A 80 -2.15 4.47 3.46
N ARG A 81 -2.48 3.66 4.48
CA ARG A 81 -2.02 3.88 5.86
C ARG A 81 -0.52 3.71 6.00
N MET A 82 0.06 2.73 5.31
CA MET A 82 1.50 2.51 5.30
C MET A 82 2.22 3.71 4.64
N CYS A 83 1.79 4.16 3.46
CA CYS A 83 2.35 5.33 2.79
C CYS A 83 2.22 6.59 3.65
N ARG A 84 1.09 6.77 4.36
CA ARG A 84 0.91 7.86 5.31
C ARG A 84 1.92 7.78 6.47
N GLN A 85 2.15 6.62 7.03
CA GLN A 85 3.13 6.40 8.09
C GLN A 85 4.57 6.72 7.62
N TYR A 86 4.86 6.47 6.35
CA TYR A 86 6.15 6.74 5.72
C TYR A 86 6.28 8.17 5.18
N GLY A 87 5.27 9.02 5.42
CA GLY A 87 5.35 10.47 5.28
C GLY A 87 4.61 11.06 4.09
N MET A 88 3.80 10.28 3.36
CA MET A 88 2.87 10.84 2.39
C MET A 88 1.93 11.82 3.09
N GLU A 89 1.60 12.93 2.44
CA GLU A 89 0.65 13.90 2.97
C GLU A 89 -0.74 13.28 3.12
N LEU A 90 -1.45 13.64 4.20
CA LEU A 90 -2.72 13.01 4.61
C LEU A 90 -3.78 13.05 3.50
N GLU A 91 -4.06 14.25 3.01
CA GLU A 91 -5.08 14.47 2.00
C GLU A 91 -4.71 13.82 0.66
N GLN A 92 -3.42 13.81 0.31
CA GLN A 92 -2.95 13.12 -0.88
C GLN A 92 -3.17 11.62 -0.78
N ALA A 93 -2.83 11.00 0.35
CA ALA A 93 -2.98 9.56 0.57
C ALA A 93 -4.45 9.12 0.45
N PHE A 94 -5.36 9.85 1.10
CA PHE A 94 -6.78 9.51 1.07
C PHE A 94 -7.45 9.82 -0.27
N ARG A 95 -7.08 10.90 -0.96
CA ARG A 95 -7.60 11.20 -2.32
C ARG A 95 -7.25 10.12 -3.32
N ILE A 96 -6.04 9.56 -3.24
CA ILE A 96 -5.63 8.43 -4.10
C ILE A 96 -6.48 7.20 -3.76
N SER A 97 -6.63 6.88 -2.47
CA SER A 97 -7.47 5.78 -2.00
C SER A 97 -8.90 5.89 -2.51
N ASP A 98 -9.52 7.04 -2.30
CA ASP A 98 -10.90 7.29 -2.71
C ASP A 98 -11.06 7.17 -4.23
N PHE A 99 -10.11 7.72 -5.00
CA PHE A 99 -10.12 7.63 -6.46
C PHE A 99 -10.11 6.17 -6.93
N TYR A 100 -9.19 5.36 -6.42
CA TYR A 100 -9.08 3.96 -6.87
C TYR A 100 -10.24 3.09 -6.37
N ILE A 101 -10.75 3.31 -5.15
CA ILE A 101 -11.90 2.56 -4.63
C ILE A 101 -13.17 2.88 -5.44
N GLN A 102 -13.40 4.15 -5.82
CA GLN A 102 -14.54 4.53 -6.65
C GLN A 102 -14.49 3.88 -8.05
N LYS A 103 -13.30 3.56 -8.58
CA LYS A 103 -13.17 2.85 -9.86
C LYS A 103 -13.70 1.42 -9.82
N LEU A 104 -13.86 0.84 -8.64
CA LEU A 104 -14.46 -0.50 -8.50
C LEU A 104 -15.91 -0.56 -9.00
N ASP A 105 -16.62 0.56 -9.04
CA ASP A 105 -18.00 0.60 -9.56
C ASP A 105 -18.05 0.21 -11.06
N ASP A 106 -17.00 0.54 -11.81
CA ASP A 106 -16.87 0.29 -13.24
C ASP A 106 -16.21 -1.08 -13.57
N ILE A 107 -15.80 -1.85 -12.56
CA ILE A 107 -15.11 -3.14 -12.74
C ILE A 107 -16.13 -4.27 -12.82
N HIS A 108 -16.05 -5.09 -13.86
CA HIS A 108 -16.96 -6.19 -14.11
C HIS A 108 -16.27 -7.54 -14.36
N THR A 109 -14.94 -7.54 -14.52
CA THR A 109 -14.17 -8.76 -14.78
C THR A 109 -13.00 -8.89 -13.80
N VAL A 110 -12.49 -10.10 -13.72
CA VAL A 110 -11.30 -10.45 -12.93
C VAL A 110 -10.06 -9.71 -13.46
N GLU A 111 -9.89 -9.64 -14.78
CA GLU A 111 -8.79 -8.97 -15.45
C GLU A 111 -8.80 -7.46 -15.20
N GLU A 112 -9.97 -6.83 -15.24
CA GLU A 112 -10.12 -5.41 -14.92
C GLU A 112 -9.77 -5.16 -13.44
N SER A 113 -10.15 -6.05 -12.53
CA SER A 113 -9.81 -5.95 -11.11
C SER A 113 -8.30 -6.01 -10.90
N LYS A 114 -7.63 -6.95 -11.58
CA LYS A 114 -6.17 -7.07 -11.55
C LYS A 114 -5.50 -5.82 -12.09
N HIS A 115 -5.91 -5.36 -13.26
CA HIS A 115 -5.32 -4.16 -13.88
C HIS A 115 -5.43 -2.93 -12.97
N LEU A 116 -6.60 -2.70 -12.39
CA LEU A 116 -6.81 -1.59 -11.45
C LEU A 116 -5.93 -1.72 -10.21
N HIS A 117 -5.75 -2.94 -9.70
CA HIS A 117 -4.90 -3.21 -8.55
C HIS A 117 -3.42 -2.89 -8.86
N ASP A 118 -2.90 -3.38 -9.97
CA ASP A 118 -1.52 -3.14 -10.41
C ASP A 118 -1.26 -1.64 -10.62
N GLU A 119 -2.20 -0.92 -11.25
CA GLU A 119 -2.11 0.54 -11.40
C GLU A 119 -2.07 1.27 -10.07
N MET A 120 -2.93 0.89 -9.13
CA MET A 120 -2.98 1.50 -7.80
C MET A 120 -1.67 1.33 -7.06
N GLU A 121 -1.13 0.12 -7.02
CA GLU A 121 0.12 -0.17 -6.32
C GLU A 121 1.32 0.57 -6.93
N MET A 122 1.42 0.56 -8.26
CA MET A 122 2.47 1.26 -8.98
C MET A 122 2.37 2.78 -8.77
N ASP A 123 1.17 3.35 -8.78
CA ASP A 123 0.97 4.79 -8.56
C ASP A 123 1.41 5.21 -7.15
N TYR A 124 1.05 4.43 -6.12
CA TYR A 124 1.53 4.67 -4.76
C TYR A 124 3.06 4.57 -4.67
N ALA A 125 3.64 3.50 -5.19
CA ALA A 125 5.09 3.30 -5.15
C ALA A 125 5.86 4.41 -5.86
N GLU A 126 5.42 4.85 -7.03
CA GLU A 126 6.05 5.95 -7.77
C GLU A 126 5.93 7.30 -7.05
N LYS A 127 4.77 7.57 -6.43
CA LYS A 127 4.58 8.79 -5.63
C LYS A 127 5.47 8.78 -4.40
N MET A 128 5.60 7.64 -3.73
CA MET A 128 6.48 7.49 -2.57
C MET A 128 7.96 7.62 -2.95
N ARG A 129 8.39 7.05 -4.08
CA ARG A 129 9.75 7.24 -4.60
C ARG A 129 10.08 8.71 -4.84
N ARG A 130 9.18 9.45 -5.48
CA ARG A 130 9.33 10.90 -5.70
C ARG A 130 9.38 11.67 -4.38
N TYR A 131 8.51 11.32 -3.43
CA TYR A 131 8.49 11.92 -2.10
C TYR A 131 9.83 11.75 -1.37
N HIS A 132 10.36 10.53 -1.31
CA HIS A 132 11.63 10.25 -0.63
C HIS A 132 12.82 10.94 -1.32
N HIS A 133 12.84 10.96 -2.65
CA HIS A 133 13.87 11.67 -3.41
C HIS A 133 13.87 13.18 -3.11
N ASN A 134 12.71 13.81 -3.13
CA ASN A 134 12.58 15.24 -2.85
C ASN A 134 12.98 15.58 -1.40
N LYS A 135 12.61 14.74 -0.45
CA LYS A 135 12.98 14.90 0.96
C LYS A 135 14.50 14.79 1.17
N THR A 136 15.17 13.89 0.47
CA THR A 136 16.63 13.71 0.53
C THR A 136 17.32 14.93 -0.07
N ASN A 137 16.89 15.39 -1.25
CA ASN A 137 17.45 16.57 -1.89
C ASN A 137 17.28 17.85 -1.05
N SER A 138 16.13 18.03 -0.43
CA SER A 138 15.87 19.16 0.48
C SER A 138 16.79 19.15 1.69
N LYS A 139 17.07 17.97 2.29
CA LYS A 139 18.03 17.84 3.38
C LYS A 139 19.46 18.19 2.95
N HIS A 140 19.89 17.76 1.77
CA HIS A 140 21.21 18.11 1.23
C HIS A 140 21.36 19.60 0.98
N ILE A 141 20.35 20.23 0.39
CA ILE A 141 20.35 21.69 0.14
C ILE A 141 20.44 22.46 1.46
N ASN A 142 19.69 22.07 2.48
CA ASN A 142 19.73 22.72 3.80
C ASN A 142 21.09 22.53 4.47
N ALA A 143 21.67 21.33 4.45
CA ALA A 143 22.99 21.08 4.99
C ALA A 143 24.08 21.89 4.27
N CYS A 144 24.00 22.05 2.94
CA CYS A 144 24.90 22.91 2.18
C CYS A 144 24.75 24.39 2.58
N LYS A 145 23.54 24.88 2.78
CA LYS A 145 23.29 26.25 3.26
C LYS A 145 23.87 26.49 4.65
N ASP A 146 23.64 25.57 5.59
CA ASP A 146 24.14 25.68 6.96
C ASP A 146 25.68 25.69 6.98
N ASN A 147 26.34 24.87 6.19
CA ASN A 147 27.80 24.86 6.02
C ASN A 147 28.31 26.18 5.42
N PHE A 148 27.61 26.73 4.41
CA PHE A 148 27.98 28.00 3.81
C PHE A 148 27.89 29.15 4.80
N TYR A 149 26.81 29.21 5.59
CA TYR A 149 26.63 30.27 6.59
C TYR A 149 27.59 30.15 7.79
N SER A 150 27.96 28.94 8.21
CA SER A 150 28.96 28.74 9.26
C SER A 150 30.34 29.23 8.83
N HIS A 151 30.77 28.90 7.60
CA HIS A 151 32.08 29.34 7.06
C HIS A 151 32.13 30.81 6.73
N SER A 152 31.01 31.48 6.43
CA SER A 152 30.98 32.92 6.21
C SER A 152 31.09 33.73 7.50
N LYS A 153 30.61 33.20 8.64
CA LYS A 153 30.78 33.84 9.96
C LYS A 153 32.20 33.81 10.45
N ASP A 154 32.96 32.76 10.19
CA ASP A 154 34.36 32.64 10.60
C ASP A 154 35.30 33.59 9.84
N ARG A 155 34.91 34.08 8.64
CA ARG A 155 35.67 35.07 7.88
C ARG A 155 35.46 36.52 8.34
N THR A 156 34.39 36.79 9.06
CA THR A 156 34.10 38.17 9.56
C THR A 156 34.73 38.46 10.93
N THR A 157 35.38 37.50 11.57
CA THR A 157 36.03 37.66 12.87
C THR A 157 37.53 37.89 12.77
N LEU A 158 38.09 38.04 11.57
CA LEU A 158 39.52 38.30 11.30
C LEU A 158 39.81 39.66 10.62
N ALA A 159 38.99 40.68 10.94
CA ALA A 159 39.23 42.05 10.53
C ALA A 159 39.32 42.98 11.75
#